data_455c01b2b79977a09f7651a89e1b278e
#
_entry.id   455c01b2b79977a09f7651a89e1b278e
#
_cell.length_a   1.000
_cell.length_b   1.000
_cell.length_c   1.000
_cell.angle_alpha   90.00
_cell.angle_beta   90.00
_cell.angle_gamma   90.00
#
_symmetry.space_group_name_H-M   'P 1'
#
loop_
_entity.id
_entity.type
_entity.pdbx_description
1 polymer ?
#
loop_
_entity_poly.entity_id
_entity_poly.type
_entity_poly.pdbx_seq_one_letter_code
_entity_poly.pdbx_strand_id
1 'polypeptide(L)'
;MAKALIVSAGNNANEYLARHIGELGYTRPTIVASGGEARRRMDTNDFEVVIINTPLPDEFGHELGTDAVEKTDAGVILLAKTGTAEQIADKLQDFGVLVLAKPFTGAQFRQAVQIAASSYKRLAVLRTENAKQLDKIAQLRLVDRAKCYLIEKKGYTETDAHRLIEKRAMDTRMSRGEVAQEILEEEEEE
;
A
#
# COMPACT_ATOMS: atom_id res chain seq x y z
N MET A 1 7.97 -3.52 -11.50
CA MET A 1 7.71 -4.93 -11.84
C MET A 1 6.83 -5.50 -10.74
N ALA A 2 5.77 -6.21 -11.12
CA ALA A 2 4.88 -6.89 -10.17
C ALA A 2 5.67 -7.94 -9.37
N LYS A 3 5.63 -7.85 -8.04
CA LYS A 3 6.35 -8.77 -7.14
C LYS A 3 5.36 -9.66 -6.42
N ALA A 4 5.64 -10.95 -6.36
CA ALA A 4 4.86 -11.91 -5.59
C ALA A 4 5.74 -12.63 -4.56
N LEU A 5 5.16 -12.90 -3.38
CA LEU A 5 5.74 -13.71 -2.33
C LEU A 5 4.97 -15.03 -2.23
N ILE A 6 5.67 -16.14 -2.28
CA ILE A 6 5.12 -17.48 -2.05
C ILE A 6 5.73 -18.00 -0.75
N VAL A 7 4.90 -18.28 0.24
CA VAL A 7 5.30 -18.86 1.53
C VAL A 7 4.89 -20.32 1.52
N SER A 8 5.85 -21.20 1.29
CA SER A 8 5.58 -22.65 1.12
C SER A 8 6.86 -23.49 1.31
N ALA A 9 6.79 -24.54 2.10
CA ALA A 9 7.91 -25.43 2.38
C ALA A 9 8.03 -26.61 1.40
N GLY A 10 7.04 -26.87 0.55
CA GLY A 10 7.02 -28.04 -0.32
C GLY A 10 7.52 -27.74 -1.74
N ASN A 11 8.60 -28.41 -2.19
CA ASN A 11 9.18 -28.17 -3.52
C ASN A 11 8.18 -28.33 -4.67
N ASN A 12 7.40 -29.42 -4.69
CA ASN A 12 6.40 -29.64 -5.74
C ASN A 12 5.30 -28.56 -5.75
N ALA A 13 4.89 -28.09 -4.57
CA ALA A 13 3.94 -27.00 -4.44
C ALA A 13 4.55 -25.68 -4.95
N ASN A 14 5.81 -25.42 -4.63
CA ASN A 14 6.54 -24.24 -5.06
C ASN A 14 6.63 -24.15 -6.59
N GLU A 15 6.99 -25.25 -7.26
CA GLU A 15 7.05 -25.32 -8.72
C GLU A 15 5.67 -25.10 -9.36
N TYR A 16 4.64 -25.73 -8.81
CA TYR A 16 3.27 -25.58 -9.28
C TYR A 16 2.80 -24.12 -9.17
N LEU A 17 2.96 -23.51 -7.98
CA LEU A 17 2.55 -22.14 -7.71
C LEU A 17 3.35 -21.13 -8.55
N ALA A 18 4.67 -21.30 -8.62
CA ALA A 18 5.55 -20.43 -9.40
C ALA A 18 5.23 -20.47 -10.91
N ARG A 19 4.91 -21.63 -11.45
CA ARG A 19 4.49 -21.77 -12.86
C ARG A 19 3.20 -21.00 -13.13
N HIS A 20 2.15 -21.24 -12.32
CA HIS A 20 0.84 -20.61 -12.57
C HIS A 20 0.82 -19.10 -12.32
N ILE A 21 1.60 -18.61 -11.35
CA ILE A 21 1.72 -17.18 -11.12
C ILE A 21 2.61 -16.51 -12.20
N GLY A 22 3.57 -17.25 -12.76
CA GLY A 22 4.38 -16.84 -13.89
C GLY A 22 3.56 -16.53 -15.15
N GLU A 23 2.50 -17.33 -15.40
CA GLU A 23 1.54 -17.11 -16.50
C GLU A 23 0.80 -15.74 -16.37
N LEU A 24 0.74 -15.17 -15.16
CA LEU A 24 0.13 -13.87 -14.86
C LEU A 24 1.15 -12.71 -14.86
N GLY A 25 2.40 -12.96 -15.26
CA GLY A 25 3.43 -11.94 -15.37
C GLY A 25 4.36 -11.82 -14.15
N TYR A 26 4.18 -12.62 -13.10
CA TYR A 26 5.10 -12.68 -11.95
C TYR A 26 6.25 -13.66 -12.24
N THR A 27 7.17 -13.25 -13.10
CA THR A 27 8.21 -14.15 -13.66
C THR A 27 9.26 -14.61 -12.66
N ARG A 28 9.41 -13.92 -11.52
CA ARG A 28 10.38 -14.24 -10.46
C ARG A 28 9.76 -14.05 -9.08
N PRO A 29 8.83 -14.92 -8.66
CA PRO A 29 8.28 -14.82 -7.32
C PRO A 29 9.38 -15.11 -6.28
N THR A 30 9.34 -14.35 -5.17
CA THR A 30 10.15 -14.68 -4.00
C THR A 30 9.52 -15.88 -3.31
N ILE A 31 10.28 -16.93 -3.05
CA ILE A 31 9.79 -18.14 -2.37
C ILE A 31 10.52 -18.27 -1.05
N VAL A 32 9.76 -18.42 0.03
CA VAL A 32 10.27 -18.62 1.40
C VAL A 32 9.57 -19.82 2.05
N ALA A 33 10.25 -20.49 2.97
CA ALA A 33 9.75 -21.73 3.54
C ALA A 33 8.94 -21.55 4.83
N SER A 34 9.03 -20.39 5.50
CA SER A 34 8.47 -20.18 6.83
C SER A 34 7.81 -18.81 6.99
N GLY A 35 6.90 -18.68 7.95
CA GLY A 35 6.25 -17.43 8.30
C GLY A 35 7.23 -16.39 8.82
N GLY A 36 8.20 -16.81 9.65
CA GLY A 36 9.23 -15.90 10.15
C GLY A 36 10.10 -15.30 9.04
N GLU A 37 10.41 -16.06 7.98
CA GLU A 37 11.12 -15.52 6.82
C GLU A 37 10.22 -14.61 5.99
N ALA A 38 8.96 -14.98 5.82
CA ALA A 38 7.98 -14.16 5.09
C ALA A 38 7.84 -12.76 5.70
N ARG A 39 7.70 -12.66 7.03
CA ARG A 39 7.63 -11.37 7.74
C ARG A 39 8.85 -10.49 7.44
N ARG A 40 10.07 -11.03 7.57
CA ARG A 40 11.31 -10.29 7.25
C ARG A 40 11.36 -9.82 5.79
N ARG A 41 10.80 -10.61 4.86
CA ARG A 41 10.75 -10.20 3.44
C ARG A 41 9.72 -9.10 3.20
N MET A 42 8.58 -9.15 3.87
CA MET A 42 7.54 -8.11 3.79
C MET A 42 7.99 -6.78 4.42
N ASP A 43 8.81 -6.82 5.49
CA ASP A 43 9.35 -5.61 6.11
C ASP A 43 10.29 -4.82 5.17
N THR A 44 10.92 -5.50 4.19
CA THR A 44 11.93 -4.89 3.31
C THR A 44 11.53 -4.79 1.85
N ASN A 45 10.39 -5.34 1.46
CA ASN A 45 9.93 -5.35 0.08
C ASN A 45 8.42 -5.20 -0.02
N ASP A 46 8.00 -4.41 -1.00
CA ASP A 46 6.60 -4.36 -1.39
C ASP A 46 6.25 -5.52 -2.31
N PHE A 47 5.20 -6.25 -1.96
CA PHE A 47 4.62 -7.31 -2.76
C PHE A 47 3.21 -6.93 -3.20
N GLU A 48 2.85 -7.26 -4.43
CA GLU A 48 1.50 -7.09 -4.96
C GLU A 48 0.58 -8.23 -4.48
N VAL A 49 1.15 -9.45 -4.37
CA VAL A 49 0.43 -10.65 -3.93
C VAL A 49 1.30 -11.47 -2.98
N VAL A 50 0.71 -11.94 -1.88
CA VAL A 50 1.28 -12.89 -0.93
C VAL A 50 0.46 -14.16 -0.94
N ILE A 51 1.10 -15.31 -1.20
CA ILE A 51 0.46 -16.62 -1.27
C ILE A 51 1.02 -17.48 -0.14
N ILE A 52 0.16 -17.91 0.77
CA ILE A 52 0.53 -18.70 1.95
C ILE A 52 -0.01 -20.11 1.78
N ASN A 53 0.89 -21.09 1.62
CA ASN A 53 0.54 -22.49 1.45
C ASN A 53 0.60 -23.24 2.80
N THR A 54 -0.53 -23.29 3.49
CA THR A 54 -0.62 -23.87 4.84
C THR A 54 -0.66 -25.41 4.86
N PRO A 55 -0.22 -26.07 5.95
CA PRO A 55 0.48 -25.48 7.09
C PRO A 55 1.94 -25.14 6.75
N LEU A 56 2.51 -24.17 7.48
CA LEU A 56 3.92 -23.85 7.44
C LEU A 56 4.69 -24.65 8.50
N PRO A 57 6.03 -24.79 8.40
CA PRO A 57 6.82 -25.52 9.38
C PRO A 57 6.85 -24.91 10.78
N ASP A 58 6.74 -23.59 10.87
CA ASP A 58 6.86 -22.81 12.09
C ASP A 58 5.53 -22.31 12.64
N GLU A 59 4.49 -22.25 11.81
CA GLU A 59 3.16 -21.80 12.21
C GLU A 59 2.05 -22.35 11.30
N PHE A 60 0.81 -22.19 11.70
CA PHE A 60 -0.30 -22.66 10.86
C PHE A 60 -0.51 -21.77 9.61
N GLY A 61 -0.18 -20.48 9.69
CA GLY A 61 -0.17 -19.52 8.58
C GLY A 61 -1.37 -18.56 8.53
N HIS A 62 -2.41 -18.73 9.37
CA HIS A 62 -3.53 -17.78 9.40
C HIS A 62 -3.12 -16.45 10.05
N GLU A 63 -2.29 -16.49 11.11
CA GLU A 63 -1.72 -15.28 11.72
C GLU A 63 -0.81 -14.52 10.74
N LEU A 64 -0.02 -15.24 9.93
CA LEU A 64 0.77 -14.63 8.86
C LEU A 64 -0.13 -13.93 7.83
N GLY A 65 -1.31 -14.51 7.53
CA GLY A 65 -2.29 -13.89 6.64
C GLY A 65 -2.78 -12.55 7.16
N THR A 66 -3.12 -12.49 8.44
CA THR A 66 -3.53 -11.24 9.13
C THR A 66 -2.37 -10.23 9.15
N ASP A 67 -1.17 -10.65 9.58
CA ASP A 67 0.01 -9.79 9.59
C ASP A 67 0.33 -9.20 8.20
N ALA A 68 0.17 -9.99 7.14
CA ALA A 68 0.43 -9.55 5.78
C ALA A 68 -0.54 -8.45 5.35
N VAL A 69 -1.82 -8.55 5.69
CA VAL A 69 -2.82 -7.51 5.40
C VAL A 69 -2.60 -6.25 6.23
N GLU A 70 -2.28 -6.40 7.53
CA GLU A 70 -2.10 -5.25 8.42
C GLU A 70 -0.83 -4.44 8.10
N LYS A 71 0.24 -5.13 7.69
CA LYS A 71 1.55 -4.51 7.47
C LYS A 71 1.84 -4.13 6.02
N THR A 72 1.06 -4.66 5.08
CA THR A 72 1.30 -4.43 3.65
C THR A 72 0.00 -4.12 2.91
N ASP A 73 0.12 -3.65 1.67
CA ASP A 73 -1.03 -3.50 0.75
C ASP A 73 -1.30 -4.74 -0.08
N ALA A 74 -0.48 -5.79 0.07
CA ALA A 74 -0.54 -6.99 -0.74
C ALA A 74 -1.92 -7.65 -0.69
N GLY A 75 -2.40 -8.11 -1.84
CA GLY A 75 -3.51 -9.04 -1.85
C GLY A 75 -3.05 -10.40 -1.30
N VAL A 76 -3.72 -10.92 -0.28
CA VAL A 76 -3.30 -12.13 0.43
C VAL A 76 -4.18 -13.33 0.07
N ILE A 77 -3.54 -14.43 -0.29
CA ILE A 77 -4.20 -15.70 -0.60
C ILE A 77 -3.66 -16.78 0.35
N LEU A 78 -4.56 -17.45 1.05
CA LEU A 78 -4.22 -18.57 1.93
C LEU A 78 -4.75 -19.87 1.32
N LEU A 79 -3.86 -20.84 1.07
CA LEU A 79 -4.18 -22.15 0.52
C LEU A 79 -4.35 -23.13 1.68
N ALA A 80 -5.57 -23.55 1.99
CA ALA A 80 -5.89 -24.42 3.13
C ALA A 80 -6.45 -25.78 2.69
N LYS A 81 -6.37 -26.79 3.56
CA LYS A 81 -7.05 -28.07 3.33
C LYS A 81 -8.56 -27.87 3.40
N THR A 82 -9.32 -28.58 2.55
CA THR A 82 -10.80 -28.48 2.49
C THR A 82 -11.46 -28.58 3.86
N GLY A 83 -11.04 -29.50 4.74
CA GLY A 83 -11.67 -29.68 6.05
C GLY A 83 -11.44 -28.52 7.05
N THR A 84 -10.55 -27.58 6.76
CA THR A 84 -10.24 -26.41 7.61
C THR A 84 -10.46 -25.08 6.88
N ALA A 85 -10.63 -25.11 5.57
CA ALA A 85 -10.68 -23.90 4.74
C ALA A 85 -11.86 -22.99 5.12
N GLU A 86 -13.03 -23.56 5.38
CA GLU A 86 -14.25 -22.82 5.73
C GLU A 86 -14.10 -22.09 7.07
N GLN A 87 -13.60 -22.80 8.11
CA GLN A 87 -13.36 -22.21 9.43
C GLN A 87 -12.29 -21.11 9.39
N ILE A 88 -11.30 -21.26 8.52
CA ILE A 88 -10.23 -20.26 8.33
C ILE A 88 -10.81 -19.07 7.57
N ALA A 89 -11.65 -19.31 6.55
CA ALA A 89 -12.28 -18.25 5.79
C ALA A 89 -13.16 -17.37 6.68
N ASP A 90 -13.97 -17.98 7.56
CA ASP A 90 -14.82 -17.26 8.53
C ASP A 90 -14.00 -16.36 9.46
N LYS A 91 -12.82 -16.82 9.89
CA LYS A 91 -11.92 -16.03 10.76
C LYS A 91 -11.22 -14.89 10.04
N LEU A 92 -10.96 -15.03 8.75
CA LEU A 92 -10.16 -14.11 7.95
C LEU A 92 -10.98 -13.22 7.01
N GLN A 93 -12.32 -13.38 6.98
CA GLN A 93 -13.19 -12.63 6.07
C GLN A 93 -13.09 -11.10 6.29
N ASP A 94 -13.02 -10.66 7.54
CA ASP A 94 -12.97 -9.24 7.89
C ASP A 94 -11.62 -8.59 7.54
N PHE A 95 -10.59 -9.41 7.39
CA PHE A 95 -9.25 -8.97 6.99
C PHE A 95 -9.05 -8.92 5.47
N GLY A 96 -9.99 -9.42 4.69
CA GLY A 96 -9.86 -9.44 3.23
C GLY A 96 -8.87 -10.46 2.68
N VAL A 97 -8.50 -11.48 3.46
CA VAL A 97 -7.68 -12.60 3.03
C VAL A 97 -8.54 -13.58 2.22
N LEU A 98 -8.11 -13.88 1.00
CA LEU A 98 -8.79 -14.87 0.16
C LEU A 98 -8.34 -16.28 0.51
N VAL A 99 -9.25 -17.13 0.97
CA VAL A 99 -8.95 -18.53 1.29
C VAL A 99 -9.34 -19.43 0.12
N LEU A 100 -8.39 -20.24 -0.37
CA LEU A 100 -8.58 -21.22 -1.44
C LEU A 100 -8.39 -22.63 -0.90
N ALA A 101 -9.45 -23.46 -0.97
CA ALA A 101 -9.42 -24.83 -0.49
C ALA A 101 -8.63 -25.76 -1.44
N LYS A 102 -7.81 -26.66 -0.88
CA LYS A 102 -7.09 -27.73 -1.60
C LYS A 102 -7.93 -29.00 -1.61
N PRO A 103 -8.03 -29.74 -2.75
CA PRO A 103 -7.36 -29.49 -4.02
C PRO A 103 -8.06 -28.38 -4.86
N PHE A 104 -7.27 -27.64 -5.63
CA PHE A 104 -7.74 -26.61 -6.55
C PHE A 104 -7.13 -26.78 -7.94
N THR A 105 -7.78 -26.24 -8.94
CA THR A 105 -7.29 -26.23 -10.33
C THR A 105 -6.40 -24.99 -10.57
N GLY A 106 -5.53 -25.05 -11.59
CA GLY A 106 -4.75 -23.88 -12.00
C GLY A 106 -5.62 -22.68 -12.38
N ALA A 107 -6.83 -22.91 -12.92
CA ALA A 107 -7.78 -21.85 -13.25
C ALA A 107 -8.30 -21.14 -11.98
N GLN A 108 -8.69 -21.88 -10.96
CA GLN A 108 -9.13 -21.30 -9.68
C GLN A 108 -8.00 -20.54 -8.98
N PHE A 109 -6.80 -21.07 -9.01
CA PHE A 109 -5.64 -20.38 -8.44
C PHE A 109 -5.35 -19.06 -9.18
N ARG A 110 -5.32 -19.06 -10.53
CA ARG A 110 -5.12 -17.82 -11.29
C ARG A 110 -6.21 -16.79 -11.04
N GLN A 111 -7.47 -17.22 -10.94
CA GLN A 111 -8.58 -16.33 -10.59
C GLN A 111 -8.38 -15.71 -9.20
N ALA A 112 -7.98 -16.49 -8.21
CA ALA A 112 -7.67 -16.00 -6.86
C ALA A 112 -6.55 -14.95 -6.88
N VAL A 113 -5.47 -15.21 -7.63
CA VAL A 113 -4.36 -14.24 -7.80
C VAL A 113 -4.84 -12.95 -8.45
N GLN A 114 -5.68 -13.03 -9.49
CA GLN A 114 -6.22 -11.84 -10.15
C GLN A 114 -7.10 -11.00 -9.22
N ILE A 115 -7.93 -11.63 -8.38
CA ILE A 115 -8.76 -10.94 -7.38
C ILE A 115 -7.85 -10.23 -6.36
N ALA A 116 -6.88 -10.94 -5.81
CA ALA A 116 -5.92 -10.41 -4.83
C ALA A 116 -5.12 -9.22 -5.41
N ALA A 117 -4.58 -9.36 -6.61
CA ALA A 117 -3.85 -8.31 -7.31
C ALA A 117 -4.73 -7.07 -7.60
N SER A 118 -6.02 -7.28 -7.90
CA SER A 118 -6.97 -6.18 -8.12
C SER A 118 -7.22 -5.38 -6.84
N SER A 119 -7.24 -6.03 -5.69
CA SER A 119 -7.37 -5.37 -4.38
C SER A 119 -6.15 -4.49 -4.08
N TYR A 120 -4.94 -5.01 -4.30
CA TYR A 120 -3.70 -4.23 -4.19
C TYR A 120 -3.74 -2.96 -5.05
N LYS A 121 -4.07 -3.10 -6.34
CA LYS A 121 -4.13 -1.95 -7.27
C LYS A 121 -5.13 -0.88 -6.82
N ARG A 122 -6.27 -1.31 -6.30
CA ARG A 122 -7.29 -0.38 -5.77
C ARG A 122 -6.78 0.38 -4.55
N LEU A 123 -6.14 -0.30 -3.61
CA LEU A 123 -5.55 0.32 -2.43
C LEU A 123 -4.43 1.29 -2.82
N ALA A 124 -3.56 0.95 -3.76
CA ALA A 124 -2.50 1.83 -4.25
C ALA A 124 -3.06 3.14 -4.86
N VAL A 125 -4.15 3.06 -5.62
CA VAL A 125 -4.83 4.25 -6.17
C VAL A 125 -5.38 5.11 -5.04
N LEU A 126 -6.11 4.52 -4.08
CA LEU A 126 -6.69 5.25 -2.95
C LEU A 126 -5.62 5.92 -2.09
N ARG A 127 -4.49 5.26 -1.85
CA ARG A 127 -3.35 5.87 -1.13
C ARG A 127 -2.76 7.05 -1.88
N THR A 128 -2.61 6.93 -3.19
CA THR A 128 -2.09 8.04 -4.01
C THR A 128 -3.03 9.24 -3.96
N GLU A 129 -4.33 9.00 -4.04
CA GLU A 129 -5.34 10.06 -3.93
C GLU A 129 -5.35 10.69 -2.53
N ASN A 130 -5.27 9.87 -1.48
CA ASN A 130 -5.21 10.36 -0.10
C ASN A 130 -3.95 11.20 0.15
N ALA A 131 -2.79 10.75 -0.32
CA ALA A 131 -1.54 11.52 -0.23
C ALA A 131 -1.67 12.90 -0.91
N LYS A 132 -2.28 12.96 -2.10
CA LYS A 132 -2.55 14.24 -2.80
C LYS A 132 -3.49 15.16 -2.00
N GLN A 133 -4.51 14.59 -1.35
CA GLN A 133 -5.43 15.38 -0.52
C GLN A 133 -4.74 15.95 0.73
N LEU A 134 -3.90 15.13 1.38
CA LEU A 134 -3.12 15.58 2.55
C LEU A 134 -2.12 16.68 2.16
N ASP A 135 -1.43 16.54 1.03
CA ASP A 135 -0.53 17.59 0.51
C ASP A 135 -1.30 18.89 0.24
N LYS A 136 -2.46 18.81 -0.42
CA LYS A 136 -3.31 19.99 -0.66
C LYS A 136 -3.75 20.67 0.63
N ILE A 137 -4.10 19.91 1.66
CA ILE A 137 -4.44 20.48 2.98
C ILE A 137 -3.22 21.16 3.61
N ALA A 138 -2.04 20.54 3.52
CA ALA A 138 -0.79 21.12 4.02
C ALA A 138 -0.48 22.47 3.32
N GLN A 139 -0.60 22.52 2.00
CA GLN A 139 -0.40 23.74 1.23
C GLN A 139 -1.41 24.84 1.59
N LEU A 140 -2.69 24.50 1.77
CA LEU A 140 -3.70 25.49 2.22
C LEU A 140 -3.35 26.07 3.59
N ARG A 141 -2.90 25.24 4.54
CA ARG A 141 -2.48 25.71 5.87
C ARG A 141 -1.28 26.65 5.79
N LEU A 142 -0.29 26.39 4.91
CA LEU A 142 0.82 27.29 4.69
C LEU A 142 0.36 28.65 4.16
N VAL A 143 -0.52 28.66 3.16
CA VAL A 143 -1.08 29.90 2.60
C VAL A 143 -1.85 30.69 3.67
N ASP A 144 -2.64 30.03 4.51
CA ASP A 144 -3.39 30.71 5.57
C ASP A 144 -2.45 31.30 6.64
N ARG A 145 -1.40 30.56 7.03
CA ARG A 145 -0.38 31.09 7.95
C ARG A 145 0.35 32.30 7.37
N ALA A 146 0.77 32.23 6.10
CA ALA A 146 1.45 33.35 5.44
C ALA A 146 0.52 34.58 5.33
N LYS A 147 -0.79 34.39 5.05
CA LYS A 147 -1.76 35.47 5.09
C LYS A 147 -1.88 36.10 6.48
N CYS A 148 -1.99 35.29 7.53
CA CYS A 148 -2.03 35.79 8.91
C CYS A 148 -0.78 36.63 9.23
N TYR A 149 0.40 36.12 8.87
CA TYR A 149 1.65 36.87 9.05
C TYR A 149 1.63 38.21 8.32
N LEU A 150 1.27 38.22 7.03
CA LEU A 150 1.18 39.47 6.25
C LEU A 150 0.18 40.47 6.85
N ILE A 151 -0.95 40.01 7.38
CA ILE A 151 -1.96 40.84 8.03
C ILE A 151 -1.43 41.39 9.36
N GLU A 152 -0.93 40.54 10.24
CA GLU A 152 -0.56 40.89 11.61
C GLU A 152 0.73 41.70 11.69
N LYS A 153 1.74 41.36 10.88
CA LYS A 153 3.06 41.96 10.95
C LYS A 153 3.35 43.00 9.89
N LYS A 154 2.79 42.83 8.71
CA LYS A 154 3.05 43.73 7.57
C LYS A 154 1.86 44.69 7.28
N GLY A 155 0.73 44.56 7.99
CA GLY A 155 -0.42 45.46 7.89
C GLY A 155 -1.26 45.31 6.61
N TYR A 156 -1.18 44.19 5.92
CA TYR A 156 -1.98 43.92 4.73
C TYR A 156 -3.45 43.67 5.10
N THR A 157 -4.37 43.98 4.17
CA THR A 157 -5.71 43.40 4.24
C THR A 157 -5.70 41.96 3.77
N GLU A 158 -6.72 41.15 4.12
CA GLU A 158 -6.81 39.77 3.63
C GLU A 158 -6.77 39.70 2.11
N THR A 159 -7.49 40.62 1.45
CA THR A 159 -7.54 40.71 -0.02
C THR A 159 -6.17 40.99 -0.61
N ASP A 160 -5.41 41.90 0.00
CA ASP A 160 -4.08 42.27 -0.50
C ASP A 160 -3.06 41.16 -0.24
N ALA A 161 -3.11 40.48 0.92
CA ALA A 161 -2.28 39.34 1.24
C ALA A 161 -2.53 38.20 0.26
N HIS A 162 -3.79 37.90 -0.04
CA HIS A 162 -4.16 36.87 -1.03
C HIS A 162 -3.61 37.23 -2.43
N ARG A 163 -3.84 38.46 -2.90
CA ARG A 163 -3.34 38.94 -4.20
C ARG A 163 -1.81 38.91 -4.29
N LEU A 164 -1.12 39.24 -3.21
CA LEU A 164 0.35 39.18 -3.16
C LEU A 164 0.87 37.76 -3.40
N ILE A 165 0.30 36.80 -2.66
CA ILE A 165 0.69 35.38 -2.81
C ILE A 165 0.38 34.87 -4.22
N GLU A 166 -0.80 35.17 -4.78
CA GLU A 166 -1.16 34.74 -6.13
C GLU A 166 -0.25 35.37 -7.19
N LYS A 167 0.01 36.68 -7.10
CA LYS A 167 0.88 37.37 -8.04
C LYS A 167 2.31 36.82 -7.99
N ARG A 168 2.87 36.65 -6.78
CA ARG A 168 4.23 36.10 -6.60
C ARG A 168 4.31 34.65 -7.16
N ALA A 169 3.27 33.83 -6.94
CA ALA A 169 3.19 32.49 -7.51
C ALA A 169 3.20 32.47 -9.06
N MET A 170 2.47 33.41 -9.67
CA MET A 170 2.44 33.57 -11.13
C MET A 170 3.79 34.07 -11.68
N ASP A 171 4.39 35.07 -11.04
CA ASP A 171 5.62 35.70 -11.49
C ASP A 171 6.83 34.73 -11.37
N THR A 172 6.87 33.91 -10.31
CA THR A 172 7.96 32.93 -10.05
C THR A 172 7.67 31.54 -10.63
N ARG A 173 6.46 31.28 -11.11
CA ARG A 173 6.00 29.94 -11.56
C ARG A 173 6.03 28.90 -10.44
N MET A 174 5.90 29.32 -9.20
CA MET A 174 5.81 28.47 -8.02
C MET A 174 4.35 28.22 -7.64
N SER A 175 4.09 27.16 -6.85
CA SER A 175 2.77 26.99 -6.22
C SER A 175 2.55 28.05 -5.13
N ARG A 176 1.29 28.33 -4.81
CA ARG A 176 0.95 29.25 -3.70
C ARG A 176 1.49 28.76 -2.36
N GLY A 177 1.59 27.44 -2.18
CA GLY A 177 2.19 26.84 -0.99
C GLY A 177 3.68 27.10 -0.87
N GLU A 178 4.43 26.98 -1.97
CA GLU A 178 5.87 27.29 -2.01
C GLU A 178 6.12 28.76 -1.73
N VAL A 179 5.36 29.67 -2.34
CA VAL A 179 5.45 31.12 -2.05
C VAL A 179 5.09 31.42 -0.58
N ALA A 180 4.09 30.74 -0.04
CA ALA A 180 3.72 30.91 1.36
C ALA A 180 4.83 30.44 2.31
N GLN A 181 5.53 29.37 1.94
CA GLN A 181 6.68 28.87 2.68
C GLN A 181 7.83 29.88 2.68
N GLU A 182 8.18 30.46 1.50
CA GLU A 182 9.19 31.51 1.40
C GLU A 182 8.84 32.74 2.28
N ILE A 183 7.59 33.18 2.27
CA ILE A 183 7.15 34.32 3.10
C ILE A 183 7.32 34.03 4.59
N LEU A 184 7.07 32.78 5.02
CA LEU A 184 7.25 32.37 6.42
C LEU A 184 8.72 32.19 6.80
N GLU A 185 9.58 31.78 5.87
CA GLU A 185 11.03 31.70 6.08
C GLU A 185 11.65 33.11 6.20
N GLU A 186 11.16 34.09 5.42
CA GLU A 186 11.53 35.51 5.56
C GLU A 186 11.17 36.06 6.97
N GLU A 187 10.12 35.51 7.64
CA GLU A 187 9.74 35.85 9.03
C GLU A 187 10.77 35.41 10.06
N GLU A 188 11.33 34.20 9.89
CA GLU A 188 12.26 33.61 10.87
C GLU A 188 13.64 34.29 10.84
N GLU A 189 13.95 35.03 9.79
CA GLU A 189 15.22 35.76 9.62
C GLU A 189 15.17 37.23 10.09
N GLU A 190 13.98 37.79 10.36
CA GLU A 190 13.75 39.16 10.87
C GLU A 190 13.63 39.20 12.42
#